data_69c4faceda6431a4d9d3e70057f5c728
#
_entry.id   69c4faceda6431a4d9d3e70057f5c728
#
_cell.length_a   1.000
_cell.length_b   1.000
_cell.length_c   1.000
_cell.angle_alpha   90.00
_cell.angle_beta   90.00
_cell.angle_gamma   90.00
#
_symmetry.space_group_name_H-M   'P 1'
#
loop_
_entity.id
_entity.type
_entity.pdbx_description
1 polymer ?
#
loop_
_entity_poly.entity_id
_entity_poly.type
_entity_poly.pdbx_seq_one_letter_code
_entity_poly.pdbx_strand_id
1 'polypeptide(L)'
;DAAVTFKSGNTKVATVSSKGVVKGVKAGTAVITAKVGNATATCKVTVKASTIKFAKASVTIYKGKTATVKATATPSATVKYTSSNTKVATVNSKTGVVKGIKAGTVTITAKAGALKTTCKVVVKNPAFSLVKSSATIKKGKTTTIRSKATPAGKVTYTSSNKKVAAVNSKGVVKGIKKGKATIIVKCNGITKKFVVTVK
;
A
#
# COMPACT_ATOMS: atom_id res chain seq x y z
N ASP A 1 9.59 -58.65 -16.41
CA ASP A 1 8.55 -57.80 -15.82
C ASP A 1 7.90 -56.97 -16.96
N ALA A 2 6.56 -56.99 -17.05
CA ALA A 2 5.82 -56.26 -18.07
C ALA A 2 5.93 -54.75 -17.78
N ALA A 3 6.41 -53.98 -18.75
CA ALA A 3 6.58 -52.52 -18.63
C ALA A 3 5.24 -51.80 -18.52
N VAL A 4 5.13 -50.88 -17.57
CA VAL A 4 3.96 -50.02 -17.42
C VAL A 4 3.99 -48.94 -18.48
N THR A 5 2.93 -48.78 -19.24
CA THR A 5 2.74 -47.67 -20.19
C THR A 5 1.74 -46.68 -19.66
N PHE A 6 2.00 -45.35 -19.92
CA PHE A 6 1.12 -44.28 -19.47
C PHE A 6 0.59 -43.48 -20.65
N LYS A 7 -0.70 -43.14 -20.64
CA LYS A 7 -1.34 -42.33 -21.68
C LYS A 7 -2.24 -41.26 -21.05
N SER A 8 -2.17 -40.04 -21.58
CA SER A 8 -3.13 -38.99 -21.24
C SER A 8 -4.31 -39.02 -22.19
N GLY A 9 -5.52 -38.99 -21.67
CA GLY A 9 -6.74 -38.79 -22.43
C GLY A 9 -6.91 -37.39 -23.00
N ASN A 10 -6.19 -36.40 -22.48
CA ASN A 10 -6.20 -35.03 -22.99
C ASN A 10 -4.85 -34.33 -22.80
N THR A 11 -3.97 -34.45 -23.77
CA THR A 11 -2.62 -33.87 -23.74
C THR A 11 -2.61 -32.33 -23.78
N LYS A 12 -3.70 -31.67 -24.20
CA LYS A 12 -3.87 -30.21 -24.11
C LYS A 12 -4.09 -29.73 -22.68
N VAL A 13 -4.53 -30.63 -21.78
CA VAL A 13 -4.74 -30.33 -20.35
C VAL A 13 -3.57 -30.81 -19.51
N ALA A 14 -3.15 -32.07 -19.69
CA ALA A 14 -2.01 -32.63 -18.97
C ALA A 14 -1.31 -33.68 -19.84
N THR A 15 0.02 -33.70 -19.78
CA THR A 15 0.85 -34.76 -20.40
C THR A 15 1.38 -35.71 -19.32
N VAL A 16 1.77 -36.92 -19.72
CA VAL A 16 2.41 -37.88 -18.82
C VAL A 16 3.64 -38.46 -19.51
N SER A 17 4.74 -38.62 -18.76
CA SER A 17 5.96 -39.24 -19.27
C SER A 17 5.88 -40.76 -19.19
N SER A 18 6.85 -41.49 -19.84
CA SER A 18 7.02 -42.94 -19.72
C SER A 18 7.26 -43.41 -18.29
N LYS A 19 7.72 -42.53 -17.40
CA LYS A 19 7.95 -42.79 -15.96
C LYS A 19 6.71 -42.46 -15.08
N GLY A 20 5.55 -42.10 -15.69
CA GLY A 20 4.36 -41.73 -14.97
C GLY A 20 4.33 -40.30 -14.38
N VAL A 21 5.31 -39.46 -14.73
CA VAL A 21 5.33 -38.05 -14.25
C VAL A 21 4.33 -37.22 -15.05
N VAL A 22 3.32 -36.66 -14.36
CA VAL A 22 2.28 -35.83 -14.96
C VAL A 22 2.68 -34.35 -14.95
N LYS A 23 2.55 -33.67 -16.09
CA LYS A 23 2.77 -32.21 -16.25
C LYS A 23 1.47 -31.54 -16.68
N GLY A 24 0.98 -30.58 -15.87
CA GLY A 24 -0.15 -29.71 -16.25
C GLY A 24 0.23 -28.74 -17.38
N VAL A 25 -0.63 -28.64 -18.40
CA VAL A 25 -0.44 -27.78 -19.57
C VAL A 25 -1.44 -26.62 -19.55
N LYS A 26 -2.72 -26.89 -19.35
CA LYS A 26 -3.80 -25.90 -19.32
C LYS A 26 -4.84 -26.32 -18.28
N ALA A 27 -5.51 -25.35 -17.69
CA ALA A 27 -6.62 -25.63 -16.76
C ALA A 27 -7.70 -26.51 -17.38
N GLY A 28 -8.12 -27.52 -16.64
CA GLY A 28 -9.09 -28.52 -17.09
C GLY A 28 -8.86 -29.85 -16.39
N THR A 29 -9.51 -30.89 -16.90
CA THR A 29 -9.39 -32.24 -16.38
C THR A 29 -8.91 -33.19 -17.48
N ALA A 30 -7.96 -34.06 -17.14
CA ALA A 30 -7.48 -35.14 -18.00
C ALA A 30 -7.50 -36.46 -17.20
N VAL A 31 -7.81 -37.57 -17.88
CA VAL A 31 -7.66 -38.90 -17.31
C VAL A 31 -6.32 -39.48 -17.77
N ILE A 32 -5.49 -39.90 -16.83
CA ILE A 32 -4.25 -40.62 -17.10
C ILE A 32 -4.52 -42.08 -16.94
N THR A 33 -4.22 -42.87 -17.96
CA THR A 33 -4.35 -44.33 -17.95
C THR A 33 -2.96 -44.96 -17.85
N ALA A 34 -2.79 -45.83 -16.89
CA ALA A 34 -1.66 -46.74 -16.79
C ALA A 34 -2.08 -48.12 -17.27
N LYS A 35 -1.24 -48.79 -18.08
CA LYS A 35 -1.53 -50.13 -18.62
C LYS A 35 -0.33 -51.05 -18.46
N VAL A 36 -0.59 -52.27 -17.98
CA VAL A 36 0.37 -53.39 -17.92
C VAL A 36 -0.33 -54.63 -18.47
N GLY A 37 0.14 -55.18 -19.57
CA GLY A 37 -0.56 -56.30 -20.24
C GLY A 37 -2.01 -55.90 -20.54
N ASN A 38 -2.99 -56.69 -20.01
CA ASN A 38 -4.44 -56.40 -20.14
C ASN A 38 -4.99 -55.57 -18.97
N ALA A 39 -4.25 -55.38 -17.87
CA ALA A 39 -4.70 -54.61 -16.73
C ALA A 39 -4.55 -53.11 -16.99
N THR A 40 -5.58 -52.33 -16.64
CA THR A 40 -5.61 -50.88 -16.75
C THR A 40 -6.06 -50.24 -15.44
N ALA A 41 -5.44 -49.11 -15.11
CA ALA A 41 -5.87 -48.24 -14.03
C ALA A 41 -5.95 -46.79 -14.51
N THR A 42 -6.87 -46.02 -13.98
CA THR A 42 -7.06 -44.62 -14.37
C THR A 42 -6.94 -43.68 -13.18
N CYS A 43 -6.38 -42.49 -13.44
CA CYS A 43 -6.29 -41.41 -12.48
C CYS A 43 -6.85 -40.13 -13.10
N LYS A 44 -7.82 -39.50 -12.46
CA LYS A 44 -8.37 -38.18 -12.84
C LYS A 44 -7.46 -37.07 -12.34
N VAL A 45 -6.83 -36.31 -13.24
CA VAL A 45 -5.96 -35.19 -12.94
C VAL A 45 -6.69 -33.89 -13.26
N THR A 46 -6.79 -33.00 -12.28
CA THR A 46 -7.36 -31.65 -12.45
C THR A 46 -6.23 -30.63 -12.42
N VAL A 47 -6.04 -29.92 -13.52
CA VAL A 47 -5.11 -28.79 -13.62
C VAL A 47 -5.87 -27.51 -13.31
N LYS A 48 -5.51 -26.84 -12.22
CA LYS A 48 -6.14 -25.58 -11.80
C LYS A 48 -5.56 -24.40 -12.59
N ALA A 49 -6.39 -23.41 -12.89
CA ALA A 49 -5.93 -22.18 -13.53
C ALA A 49 -4.95 -21.41 -12.62
N SER A 50 -3.86 -20.94 -13.20
CA SER A 50 -2.97 -20.00 -12.52
C SER A 50 -3.61 -18.62 -12.49
N THR A 51 -3.50 -17.91 -11.38
CA THR A 51 -4.09 -16.58 -11.19
C THR A 51 -3.10 -15.63 -10.53
N ILE A 52 -3.27 -14.33 -10.75
CA ILE A 52 -2.62 -13.26 -9.97
C ILE A 52 -3.65 -12.18 -9.67
N LYS A 53 -3.72 -11.73 -8.42
CA LYS A 53 -4.65 -10.66 -8.00
C LYS A 53 -4.07 -9.81 -6.88
N PHE A 54 -4.41 -8.51 -6.90
CA PHE A 54 -4.20 -7.64 -5.75
C PHE A 54 -5.31 -7.85 -4.70
N ALA A 55 -4.97 -7.67 -3.43
CA ALA A 55 -5.95 -7.69 -2.34
C ALA A 55 -6.96 -6.52 -2.45
N LYS A 56 -6.53 -5.39 -3.06
CA LYS A 56 -7.37 -4.21 -3.31
C LYS A 56 -7.16 -3.71 -4.74
N ALA A 57 -8.24 -3.37 -5.42
CA ALA A 57 -8.20 -2.80 -6.78
C ALA A 57 -7.65 -1.36 -6.78
N SER A 58 -7.79 -0.64 -5.67
CA SER A 58 -7.25 0.72 -5.53
C SER A 58 -6.77 1.02 -4.11
N VAL A 59 -5.77 1.92 -4.03
CA VAL A 59 -5.18 2.39 -2.76
C VAL A 59 -4.97 3.91 -2.86
N THR A 60 -5.34 4.65 -1.79
CA THR A 60 -5.01 6.06 -1.65
C THR A 60 -3.86 6.22 -0.67
N ILE A 61 -2.84 6.98 -1.08
CA ILE A 61 -1.70 7.36 -0.24
C ILE A 61 -1.50 8.87 -0.28
N TYR A 62 -0.68 9.40 0.63
CA TYR A 62 -0.36 10.83 0.61
C TYR A 62 1.09 11.05 0.16
N LYS A 63 1.36 12.19 -0.47
CA LYS A 63 2.72 12.61 -0.85
C LYS A 63 3.68 12.43 0.33
N GLY A 64 4.82 11.78 0.09
CA GLY A 64 5.85 11.47 1.08
C GLY A 64 5.54 10.25 1.97
N LYS A 65 4.35 9.64 1.85
CA LYS A 65 3.97 8.42 2.59
C LYS A 65 4.11 7.17 1.72
N THR A 66 4.18 6.02 2.37
CA THR A 66 4.26 4.70 1.72
C THR A 66 3.05 3.85 2.05
N ALA A 67 2.74 2.91 1.19
CA ALA A 67 1.80 1.81 1.43
C ALA A 67 2.28 0.57 0.67
N THR A 68 1.94 -0.62 1.17
CA THR A 68 2.24 -1.87 0.46
C THR A 68 1.02 -2.29 -0.36
N VAL A 69 1.22 -2.49 -1.66
CA VAL A 69 0.25 -3.11 -2.56
C VAL A 69 0.76 -4.51 -2.89
N LYS A 70 0.19 -5.52 -2.23
CA LYS A 70 0.61 -6.91 -2.41
C LYS A 70 -0.33 -7.66 -3.35
N ALA A 71 0.23 -8.29 -4.38
CA ALA A 71 -0.49 -9.24 -5.23
C ALA A 71 -0.11 -10.67 -4.84
N THR A 72 -1.07 -11.58 -4.94
CA THR A 72 -0.89 -13.01 -4.67
C THR A 72 -1.06 -13.78 -5.97
N ALA A 73 -0.10 -14.65 -6.27
CA ALA A 73 -0.18 -15.60 -7.39
C ALA A 73 -0.55 -17.00 -6.87
N THR A 74 -1.36 -17.71 -7.63
CA THR A 74 -1.73 -19.11 -7.38
C THR A 74 -1.51 -19.91 -8.68
N PRO A 75 -0.65 -20.96 -8.69
CA PRO A 75 0.24 -21.38 -7.60
C PRO A 75 1.24 -20.26 -7.23
N SER A 76 1.86 -20.38 -6.04
CA SER A 76 2.82 -19.39 -5.55
C SER A 76 3.96 -19.17 -6.55
N ALA A 77 4.23 -17.92 -6.88
CA ALA A 77 5.27 -17.52 -7.81
C ALA A 77 5.85 -16.16 -7.42
N THR A 78 7.07 -15.87 -7.89
CA THR A 78 7.69 -14.57 -7.70
C THR A 78 6.92 -13.48 -8.43
N VAL A 79 6.45 -12.48 -7.68
CA VAL A 79 5.74 -11.32 -8.24
C VAL A 79 6.68 -10.15 -8.38
N LYS A 80 6.70 -9.53 -9.57
CA LYS A 80 7.43 -8.28 -9.84
C LYS A 80 6.45 -7.13 -10.03
N TYR A 81 6.79 -5.95 -9.49
CA TYR A 81 5.95 -4.76 -9.53
C TYR A 81 6.59 -3.65 -10.37
N THR A 82 5.76 -2.93 -11.12
CA THR A 82 6.16 -1.74 -11.90
C THR A 82 5.13 -0.62 -11.75
N SER A 83 5.59 0.62 -11.81
CA SER A 83 4.73 1.82 -11.82
C SER A 83 4.63 2.38 -13.23
N SER A 84 3.42 2.78 -13.64
CA SER A 84 3.20 3.44 -14.92
C SER A 84 3.77 4.87 -14.97
N ASN A 85 3.99 5.51 -13.80
CA ASN A 85 4.58 6.85 -13.72
C ASN A 85 5.32 7.04 -12.39
N THR A 86 6.64 6.90 -12.42
CA THR A 86 7.51 7.05 -11.25
C THR A 86 7.60 8.49 -10.72
N LYS A 87 7.24 9.51 -11.52
CA LYS A 87 7.13 10.91 -11.07
C LYS A 87 5.92 11.13 -10.15
N VAL A 88 4.89 10.27 -10.23
CA VAL A 88 3.70 10.30 -9.35
C VAL A 88 3.89 9.38 -8.16
N ALA A 89 4.27 8.12 -8.38
CA ALA A 89 4.62 7.18 -7.32
C ALA A 89 5.62 6.14 -7.80
N THR A 90 6.60 5.83 -6.97
CA THR A 90 7.52 4.70 -7.18
C THR A 90 7.00 3.45 -6.50
N VAL A 91 7.44 2.28 -6.95
CA VAL A 91 7.16 0.99 -6.30
C VAL A 91 8.44 0.17 -6.20
N ASN A 92 8.64 -0.49 -5.06
CA ASN A 92 9.71 -1.47 -4.93
C ASN A 92 9.31 -2.73 -5.71
N SER A 93 10.13 -3.12 -6.68
CA SER A 93 9.84 -4.20 -7.63
C SER A 93 9.67 -5.59 -7.00
N LYS A 94 10.21 -5.82 -5.80
CA LYS A 94 10.15 -7.12 -5.09
C LYS A 94 9.06 -7.13 -4.01
N THR A 95 8.90 -6.01 -3.27
CA THR A 95 8.05 -5.98 -2.08
C THR A 95 6.66 -5.37 -2.31
N GLY A 96 6.45 -4.64 -3.42
CA GLY A 96 5.21 -3.92 -3.69
C GLY A 96 5.00 -2.69 -2.78
N VAL A 97 6.05 -2.21 -2.09
CA VAL A 97 5.98 -0.96 -1.32
C VAL A 97 5.96 0.22 -2.28
N VAL A 98 4.88 0.99 -2.25
CA VAL A 98 4.67 2.19 -3.06
C VAL A 98 4.96 3.43 -2.24
N LYS A 99 5.70 4.41 -2.79
CA LYS A 99 5.96 5.73 -2.20
C LYS A 99 5.33 6.83 -3.07
N GLY A 100 4.48 7.66 -2.49
CA GLY A 100 3.88 8.80 -3.16
C GLY A 100 4.88 9.95 -3.33
N ILE A 101 5.10 10.41 -4.55
CA ILE A 101 6.06 11.48 -4.91
C ILE A 101 5.32 12.79 -5.18
N LYS A 102 4.28 12.77 -6.00
CA LYS A 102 3.47 13.92 -6.41
C LYS A 102 2.00 13.53 -6.44
N ALA A 103 1.10 14.47 -6.12
CA ALA A 103 -0.34 14.24 -6.26
C ALA A 103 -0.70 13.86 -7.69
N GLY A 104 -1.53 12.84 -7.84
CA GLY A 104 -1.93 12.27 -9.13
C GLY A 104 -2.38 10.82 -8.99
N THR A 105 -2.68 10.20 -10.12
CA THR A 105 -3.09 8.80 -10.19
C THR A 105 -2.07 8.02 -11.01
N VAL A 106 -1.74 6.82 -10.58
CA VAL A 106 -0.81 5.91 -11.24
C VAL A 106 -1.30 4.48 -11.13
N THR A 107 -0.97 3.66 -12.11
CA THR A 107 -1.27 2.22 -12.11
C THR A 107 -0.02 1.44 -11.71
N ILE A 108 -0.14 0.61 -10.70
CA ILE A 108 0.88 -0.38 -10.34
C ILE A 108 0.50 -1.70 -10.98
N THR A 109 1.40 -2.25 -11.79
CA THR A 109 1.25 -3.56 -12.43
C THR A 109 2.06 -4.59 -11.65
N ALA A 110 1.42 -5.72 -11.32
CA ALA A 110 2.08 -6.91 -10.79
C ALA A 110 2.13 -7.99 -11.86
N LYS A 111 3.28 -8.66 -12.04
CA LYS A 111 3.51 -9.75 -12.98
C LYS A 111 4.06 -10.98 -12.25
N ALA A 112 3.55 -12.16 -12.62
CA ALA A 112 4.09 -13.47 -12.24
C ALA A 112 4.10 -14.37 -13.47
N GLY A 113 5.28 -14.58 -14.07
CA GLY A 113 5.40 -15.20 -15.39
C GLY A 113 4.61 -14.39 -16.45
N ALA A 114 3.74 -15.07 -17.19
CA ALA A 114 2.85 -14.44 -18.20
C ALA A 114 1.65 -13.72 -17.58
N LEU A 115 1.30 -13.99 -16.32
CA LEU A 115 0.15 -13.39 -15.67
C LEU A 115 0.44 -11.96 -15.24
N LYS A 116 -0.56 -11.08 -15.37
CA LYS A 116 -0.50 -9.68 -14.93
C LYS A 116 -1.81 -9.24 -14.30
N THR A 117 -1.72 -8.33 -13.36
CA THR A 117 -2.86 -7.63 -12.74
C THR A 117 -2.47 -6.21 -12.39
N THR A 118 -3.44 -5.34 -12.15
CA THR A 118 -3.19 -3.92 -11.89
C THR A 118 -3.90 -3.44 -10.63
N CYS A 119 -3.30 -2.44 -9.96
CA CYS A 119 -3.87 -1.72 -8.84
C CYS A 119 -3.74 -0.21 -9.10
N LYS A 120 -4.85 0.53 -8.97
CA LYS A 120 -4.86 1.99 -9.06
C LYS A 120 -4.33 2.58 -7.78
N VAL A 121 -3.31 3.45 -7.86
CA VAL A 121 -2.80 4.21 -6.70
C VAL A 121 -3.08 5.68 -6.91
N VAL A 122 -3.79 6.29 -5.95
CA VAL A 122 -4.09 7.72 -5.91
C VAL A 122 -3.20 8.38 -4.87
N VAL A 123 -2.34 9.28 -5.29
CA VAL A 123 -1.49 10.09 -4.41
C VAL A 123 -2.18 11.43 -4.18
N LYS A 124 -2.49 11.75 -2.92
CA LYS A 124 -3.08 13.04 -2.51
C LYS A 124 -2.05 13.90 -1.78
N ASN A 125 -2.20 15.23 -1.86
CA ASN A 125 -1.45 16.13 -1.00
C ASN A 125 -1.98 16.02 0.45
N PRO A 126 -1.10 16.07 1.47
CA PRO A 126 -1.56 16.22 2.83
C PRO A 126 -2.23 17.59 3.00
N ALA A 127 -3.18 17.68 3.93
CA ALA A 127 -3.83 18.91 4.32
C ALA A 127 -3.63 19.16 5.81
N PHE A 128 -3.47 20.42 6.19
CA PHE A 128 -3.34 20.84 7.59
C PHE A 128 -3.96 22.23 7.77
N SER A 129 -4.87 22.37 8.73
CA SER A 129 -5.56 23.61 9.05
C SER A 129 -5.65 23.83 10.56
N LEU A 130 -5.72 25.08 10.97
CA LEU A 130 -6.07 25.47 12.34
C LEU A 130 -7.56 25.85 12.36
N VAL A 131 -8.26 25.53 13.45
CA VAL A 131 -9.68 25.90 13.65
C VAL A 131 -9.81 27.43 13.81
N LYS A 132 -8.82 28.06 14.49
CA LYS A 132 -8.67 29.50 14.61
C LYS A 132 -7.22 29.88 14.30
N SER A 133 -6.98 31.08 13.78
CA SER A 133 -5.65 31.58 13.48
C SER A 133 -5.07 32.49 14.58
N SER A 134 -5.90 32.87 15.57
CA SER A 134 -5.47 33.74 16.68
C SER A 134 -6.31 33.52 17.93
N ALA A 135 -5.79 34.05 19.07
CA ALA A 135 -6.54 34.19 20.31
C ALA A 135 -5.97 35.38 21.11
N THR A 136 -6.86 36.02 21.91
CA THR A 136 -6.48 36.99 22.93
C THR A 136 -6.72 36.38 24.30
N ILE A 137 -5.71 36.41 25.18
CA ILE A 137 -5.78 35.88 26.55
C ILE A 137 -5.20 36.87 27.55
N LYS A 138 -5.66 36.81 28.80
CA LYS A 138 -5.06 37.57 29.90
C LYS A 138 -3.76 36.92 30.36
N LYS A 139 -2.85 37.70 30.96
CA LYS A 139 -1.63 37.17 31.62
C LYS A 139 -2.01 36.04 32.60
N GLY A 140 -1.26 34.93 32.61
CA GLY A 140 -1.48 33.75 33.41
C GLY A 140 -2.55 32.76 32.86
N LYS A 141 -3.43 33.20 31.96
CA LYS A 141 -4.46 32.33 31.37
C LYS A 141 -3.94 31.54 30.18
N THR A 142 -4.67 30.49 29.81
CA THR A 142 -4.30 29.55 28.74
C THR A 142 -5.35 29.53 27.61
N THR A 143 -4.92 29.11 26.45
CA THR A 143 -5.78 28.74 25.30
C THR A 143 -5.19 27.52 24.62
N THR A 144 -6.01 26.70 23.96
CA THR A 144 -5.55 25.52 23.25
C THR A 144 -5.69 25.72 21.73
N ILE A 145 -4.62 25.49 21.00
CA ILE A 145 -4.64 25.49 19.52
C ILE A 145 -5.25 24.17 19.04
N ARG A 146 -6.39 24.26 18.36
CA ARG A 146 -7.05 23.11 17.72
C ARG A 146 -6.73 23.09 16.24
N SER A 147 -6.38 21.90 15.72
CA SER A 147 -5.99 21.71 14.32
C SER A 147 -6.59 20.43 13.74
N LYS A 148 -6.68 20.37 12.40
CA LYS A 148 -7.09 19.19 11.64
C LYS A 148 -6.00 18.86 10.62
N ALA A 149 -5.54 17.62 10.60
CA ALA A 149 -4.56 17.11 9.64
C ALA A 149 -5.09 15.90 8.88
N THR A 150 -4.81 15.83 7.59
CA THR A 150 -5.13 14.68 6.73
C THR A 150 -3.90 14.36 5.87
N PRO A 151 -3.27 13.18 6.00
CA PRO A 151 -3.55 12.17 7.03
C PRO A 151 -3.24 12.69 8.44
N ALA A 152 -3.74 12.02 9.47
CA ALA A 152 -3.37 12.31 10.84
C ALA A 152 -1.84 12.24 11.00
N GLY A 153 -1.28 13.12 11.81
CA GLY A 153 0.17 13.21 11.99
C GLY A 153 0.54 13.95 13.27
N LYS A 154 1.80 13.81 13.69
CA LYS A 154 2.32 14.52 14.86
C LYS A 154 2.32 16.03 14.58
N VAL A 155 1.64 16.79 15.44
CA VAL A 155 1.65 18.26 15.41
C VAL A 155 2.74 18.75 16.35
N THR A 156 3.53 19.73 15.90
CA THR A 156 4.57 20.38 16.70
C THR A 156 4.29 21.87 16.81
N TYR A 157 4.66 22.46 17.95
CA TYR A 157 4.39 23.84 18.30
C TYR A 157 5.69 24.52 18.72
N THR A 158 5.91 25.75 18.26
CA THR A 158 7.06 26.58 18.65
C THR A 158 6.63 28.02 18.79
N SER A 159 6.90 28.64 19.93
CA SER A 159 6.63 30.06 20.12
C SER A 159 7.79 30.93 19.59
N SER A 160 7.45 32.00 18.87
CA SER A 160 8.42 33.02 18.43
C SER A 160 8.97 33.86 19.60
N ASN A 161 8.21 33.94 20.71
CA ASN A 161 8.62 34.65 21.91
C ASN A 161 8.06 33.99 23.16
N LYS A 162 8.83 33.12 23.77
CA LYS A 162 8.46 32.40 24.99
C LYS A 162 8.29 33.31 26.21
N LYS A 163 8.88 34.52 26.21
CA LYS A 163 8.71 35.50 27.31
C LYS A 163 7.32 36.15 27.27
N VAL A 164 6.66 36.18 26.08
CA VAL A 164 5.28 36.69 25.94
C VAL A 164 4.28 35.55 26.07
N ALA A 165 4.46 34.43 25.34
CA ALA A 165 3.59 33.28 25.40
C ALA A 165 4.39 31.97 25.19
N ALA A 166 4.24 31.02 26.08
CA ALA A 166 4.82 29.70 25.96
C ALA A 166 3.76 28.70 25.45
N VAL A 167 4.19 27.66 24.73
CA VAL A 167 3.33 26.58 24.23
C VAL A 167 3.93 25.22 24.60
N ASN A 168 3.10 24.29 25.01
CA ASN A 168 3.51 22.90 25.28
C ASN A 168 3.27 21.98 24.05
N SER A 169 3.71 20.72 24.16
CA SER A 169 3.55 19.68 23.12
C SER A 169 2.10 19.33 22.80
N LYS A 170 1.15 19.64 23.67
CA LYS A 170 -0.30 19.44 23.48
C LYS A 170 -0.99 20.64 22.80
N GLY A 171 -0.23 21.70 22.47
CA GLY A 171 -0.77 22.93 21.85
C GLY A 171 -1.46 23.88 22.84
N VAL A 172 -1.27 23.69 24.13
CA VAL A 172 -1.74 24.62 25.16
C VAL A 172 -0.78 25.79 25.25
N VAL A 173 -1.29 26.99 25.02
CA VAL A 173 -0.53 28.27 25.08
C VAL A 173 -0.86 28.99 26.37
N LYS A 174 0.17 29.39 27.15
CA LYS A 174 0.06 30.19 28.37
C LYS A 174 0.57 31.60 28.12
N GLY A 175 -0.23 32.62 28.44
CA GLY A 175 0.18 34.04 28.41
C GLY A 175 1.09 34.36 29.60
N ILE A 176 2.29 34.90 29.36
CA ILE A 176 3.31 35.18 30.38
C ILE A 176 3.44 36.68 30.63
N LYS A 177 3.57 37.48 29.54
CA LYS A 177 3.74 38.93 29.60
C LYS A 177 2.90 39.60 28.52
N LYS A 178 2.37 40.80 28.76
CA LYS A 178 1.65 41.61 27.78
C LYS A 178 2.45 41.75 26.50
N GLY A 179 1.79 41.52 25.35
CA GLY A 179 2.43 41.59 24.01
C GLY A 179 1.82 40.58 23.03
N LYS A 180 2.46 40.44 21.88
CA LYS A 180 2.07 39.46 20.84
C LYS A 180 3.18 38.44 20.65
N ALA A 181 2.78 37.17 20.44
CA ALA A 181 3.68 36.07 20.04
C ALA A 181 3.01 35.25 18.95
N THR A 182 3.82 34.74 18.01
CA THR A 182 3.34 33.82 16.97
C THR A 182 3.76 32.41 17.32
N ILE A 183 2.78 31.52 17.40
CA ILE A 183 3.03 30.09 17.54
C ILE A 183 3.10 29.48 16.14
N ILE A 184 4.24 28.91 15.81
CA ILE A 184 4.45 28.13 14.59
C ILE A 184 3.94 26.72 14.84
N VAL A 185 2.99 26.26 14.03
CA VAL A 185 2.36 24.94 14.15
C VAL A 185 2.66 24.13 12.90
N LYS A 186 3.30 22.96 13.03
CA LYS A 186 3.71 22.14 11.89
C LYS A 186 3.11 20.74 11.97
N CYS A 187 2.62 20.22 10.83
CA CYS A 187 2.16 18.84 10.67
C CYS A 187 2.30 18.41 9.20
N ASN A 188 2.76 17.17 8.95
CA ASN A 188 2.91 16.60 7.61
C ASN A 188 3.68 17.51 6.61
N GLY A 189 4.69 18.24 7.09
CA GLY A 189 5.47 19.18 6.27
C GLY A 189 4.79 20.53 6.01
N ILE A 190 3.55 20.74 6.53
CA ILE A 190 2.79 22.00 6.36
C ILE A 190 2.96 22.84 7.62
N THR A 191 3.23 24.13 7.43
CA THR A 191 3.38 25.12 8.52
C THR A 191 2.19 26.05 8.53
N LYS A 192 1.63 26.31 9.72
CA LYS A 192 0.60 27.32 9.98
C LYS A 192 1.05 28.23 11.12
N LYS A 193 0.55 29.46 11.15
CA LYS A 193 0.84 30.47 12.17
C LYS A 193 -0.42 30.70 13.01
N PHE A 194 -0.26 30.77 14.32
CA PHE A 194 -1.32 31.11 15.28
C PHE A 194 -0.82 32.32 16.11
N VAL A 195 -1.54 33.43 16.05
CA VAL A 195 -1.14 34.67 16.76
C VAL A 195 -1.80 34.69 18.12
N VAL A 196 -0.99 34.89 19.18
CA VAL A 196 -1.48 35.08 20.54
C VAL A 196 -1.24 36.54 20.96
N THR A 197 -2.28 37.20 21.41
CA THR A 197 -2.20 38.52 22.05
C THR A 197 -2.44 38.35 23.54
N VAL A 198 -1.48 38.71 24.37
CA VAL A 198 -1.60 38.72 25.83
C VAL A 198 -1.87 40.15 26.31
N LYS A 199 -2.99 40.32 27.02
CA LYS A 199 -3.38 41.59 27.67
C LYS A 199 -3.04 41.57 29.13
#